data_b7182e4b1cfa1a8dd30940dd31dc5188
#
_entry.id   b7182e4b1cfa1a8dd30940dd31dc5188
#
_cell.length_a   1.000
_cell.length_b   1.000
_cell.length_c   1.000
_cell.angle_alpha   90.00
_cell.angle_beta   90.00
_cell.angle_gamma   90.00
#
_symmetry.space_group_name_H-M   'P 1'
#
loop_
_entity.id
_entity.type
_entity.pdbx_description
1 polymer ?
#
loop_
_entity_poly.entity_id
_entity_poly.type
_entity_poly.pdbx_seq_one_letter_code
_entity_poly.pdbx_strand_id
1 'polypeptide(L)'
;MDQGETGLWCITDMTNKILSVIFLLVLFSRTTFASSIPLRGVVEGFYGKEWTAEERADVLRFCHSNHLNAYIYAPKDDPYHRMKWRKPYPADKLDALGNLVAVAQQNNVRFIFAVSPGLNLSYHGEKGEKDFALLMRKLDAMYKIGVRDFAVFFDDLKDKNGTHHESGRAQAGFLNRVQKELRRQYKDVASLITVPTEYYRFDMLGNSGETNDYTQDFADTLSKEIIVLYTGDGVVCDGISEEDYQAANTIYGRELGIWWNYPVNDYSVAPVGKRRAKRNAKLALGAIEKLPASNSTAVFFNPMSQYNMSKIALATGAIYADDPASYDASQARDRVLKEQFGELAPAMKVFAVHSSHMENSWAKCGADDAPEFVDAVRTVMMSARLKRKLTGVAELSRQIDEMEKAADLLLNNLEPQYLAECKPQLKQFKRIAQAGRLALKSLQDKRIDPRLKALRREIHKHAPKAILSEKAALKFIDDTIDLLGTQWE
;
A
#
# COMPACT_ATOMS: atom_id res chain seq x y z
N MET A 1 29.24 76.20 26.57
CA MET A 1 30.20 75.07 26.72
C MET A 1 29.42 73.78 26.64
N ASP A 2 29.44 73.31 25.50
CA ASP A 2 28.55 72.23 25.07
C ASP A 2 29.43 71.12 24.48
N GLN A 3 29.47 69.99 25.09
CA GLN A 3 29.94 68.71 24.49
C GLN A 3 29.47 67.54 25.36
N GLY A 4 28.50 66.83 24.88
CA GLY A 4 28.14 65.60 25.56
C GLY A 4 26.85 64.88 25.14
N GLU A 5 26.41 64.99 23.89
CA GLU A 5 25.17 64.24 23.47
C GLU A 5 25.22 63.47 22.13
N THR A 6 26.40 63.22 21.55
CA THR A 6 26.46 62.50 20.24
C THR A 6 26.84 61.05 20.30
N GLY A 7 27.09 60.46 21.49
CA GLY A 7 27.56 59.09 21.64
C GLY A 7 26.51 58.03 21.86
N LEU A 8 25.29 58.40 22.32
CA LEU A 8 24.26 57.37 22.73
C LEU A 8 23.36 56.90 21.60
N TRP A 9 23.16 57.71 20.55
CA TRP A 9 22.28 57.34 19.42
C TRP A 9 22.89 56.33 18.45
N CYS A 10 24.20 56.26 18.36
CA CYS A 10 24.89 55.35 17.44
C CYS A 10 24.93 53.88 17.96
N ILE A 11 24.89 53.68 19.28
CA ILE A 11 24.96 52.33 19.90
C ILE A 11 23.60 51.62 19.88
N THR A 12 22.51 52.37 20.04
CA THR A 12 21.16 51.80 20.01
C THR A 12 20.72 51.38 18.60
N ASP A 13 21.15 52.06 17.55
CA ASP A 13 20.84 51.75 16.15
C ASP A 13 21.63 50.50 15.67
N MET A 14 22.88 50.34 16.11
CA MET A 14 23.67 49.14 15.81
C MET A 14 23.16 47.88 16.56
N THR A 15 22.76 48.01 17.81
CA THR A 15 22.20 46.87 18.56
C THR A 15 20.86 46.41 18.00
N ASN A 16 19.97 47.31 17.57
CA ASN A 16 18.71 46.96 16.92
C ASN A 16 18.91 46.35 15.53
N LYS A 17 19.88 46.76 14.76
CA LYS A 17 20.23 46.13 13.47
C LYS A 17 20.85 44.76 13.65
N ILE A 18 21.68 44.55 14.66
CA ILE A 18 22.28 43.26 14.99
C ILE A 18 21.19 42.29 15.52
N LEU A 19 20.29 42.72 16.39
CA LEU A 19 19.15 41.93 16.86
C LEU A 19 18.20 41.58 15.73
N SER A 20 17.90 42.47 14.79
CA SER A 20 17.06 42.19 13.62
C SER A 20 17.72 41.22 12.66
N VAL A 21 19.04 41.27 12.46
CA VAL A 21 19.77 40.29 11.63
C VAL A 21 19.84 38.90 12.31
N ILE A 22 20.03 38.86 13.63
CA ILE A 22 20.00 37.60 14.39
C ILE A 22 18.58 37.01 14.39
N PHE A 23 17.51 37.81 14.50
CA PHE A 23 16.13 37.35 14.41
C PHE A 23 15.77 36.88 13.00
N LEU A 24 16.27 37.52 11.94
CA LEU A 24 16.13 37.02 10.56
C LEU A 24 16.94 35.73 10.33
N LEU A 25 18.13 35.59 10.86
CA LEU A 25 18.95 34.38 10.76
C LEU A 25 18.37 33.23 11.54
N VAL A 26 17.71 33.48 12.67
CA VAL A 26 16.97 32.43 13.44
C VAL A 26 15.67 32.03 12.75
N LEU A 27 15.03 32.92 11.97
CA LEU A 27 13.86 32.60 11.17
C LEU A 27 14.21 31.83 9.87
N PHE A 28 15.43 31.98 9.35
CA PHE A 28 15.89 31.22 8.17
C PHE A 28 16.55 29.87 8.48
N SER A 29 16.81 29.56 9.75
CA SER A 29 17.42 28.26 10.14
C SER A 29 16.44 27.17 10.53
N ARG A 30 15.15 27.31 10.20
CA ARG A 30 14.26 26.15 10.06
C ARG A 30 14.30 25.66 8.61
N THR A 31 15.45 25.28 8.12
CA THR A 31 15.52 24.21 7.16
C THR A 31 15.03 22.98 7.92
N THR A 32 13.75 22.70 7.86
CA THR A 32 13.24 21.36 8.09
C THR A 32 14.00 20.49 7.09
N PHE A 33 15.09 19.87 7.52
CA PHE A 33 15.63 18.75 6.76
C PHE A 33 14.46 17.78 6.62
N ALA A 34 14.04 17.57 5.38
CA ALA A 34 13.13 16.48 5.07
C ALA A 34 13.68 15.23 5.75
N SER A 35 12.98 14.76 6.77
CA SER A 35 13.45 13.61 7.53
C SER A 35 12.79 12.39 6.91
N SER A 36 13.55 11.64 6.12
CA SER A 36 13.07 10.39 5.56
C SER A 36 12.73 9.39 6.66
N ILE A 37 11.71 8.56 6.43
CA ILE A 37 11.35 7.49 7.35
C ILE A 37 12.56 6.54 7.48
N PRO A 38 13.05 6.27 8.71
CA PRO A 38 14.32 5.56 8.92
C PRO A 38 14.35 4.15 8.31
N LEU A 39 13.26 3.40 8.46
CA LEU A 39 13.13 2.05 7.91
C LEU A 39 11.95 2.04 6.93
N ARG A 40 12.26 1.90 5.63
CA ARG A 40 11.28 2.05 4.57
C ARG A 40 11.48 1.01 3.48
N GLY A 41 10.41 0.37 3.05
CA GLY A 41 10.59 -0.74 2.12
C GLY A 41 9.34 -1.42 1.62
N VAL A 42 9.55 -2.62 1.11
CA VAL A 42 8.51 -3.49 0.59
C VAL A 42 8.33 -4.67 1.52
N VAL A 43 7.09 -5.07 1.78
CA VAL A 43 6.77 -6.32 2.47
C VAL A 43 6.06 -7.27 1.52
N GLU A 44 6.70 -8.39 1.15
CA GLU A 44 6.05 -9.45 0.38
C GLU A 44 5.10 -10.24 1.29
N GLY A 45 3.94 -9.63 1.59
CA GLY A 45 2.99 -10.13 2.59
C GLY A 45 1.64 -10.58 2.01
N PHE A 46 1.49 -10.59 0.70
CA PHE A 46 0.24 -10.96 0.01
C PHE A 46 0.00 -12.48 -0.01
N TYR A 47 -1.26 -12.85 -0.18
CA TYR A 47 -1.70 -14.23 -0.43
C TYR A 47 -1.74 -14.53 -1.92
N GLY A 48 -1.38 -15.75 -2.31
CA GLY A 48 -1.40 -16.25 -3.67
C GLY A 48 -0.01 -16.57 -4.19
N LYS A 49 0.13 -16.63 -5.52
CA LYS A 49 1.40 -17.00 -6.12
C LYS A 49 2.51 -16.03 -5.68
N GLU A 50 3.47 -16.56 -4.93
CA GLU A 50 4.65 -15.82 -4.49
C GLU A 50 5.52 -15.37 -5.69
N TRP A 51 6.29 -14.32 -5.50
CA TRP A 51 7.24 -13.86 -6.49
C TRP A 51 8.36 -14.88 -6.74
N THR A 52 8.88 -14.90 -7.95
CA THR A 52 10.03 -15.74 -8.30
C THR A 52 11.32 -15.19 -7.67
N ALA A 53 12.37 -16.01 -7.69
CA ALA A 53 13.69 -15.57 -7.21
C ALA A 53 14.21 -14.36 -8.01
N GLU A 54 13.96 -14.33 -9.31
CA GLU A 54 14.33 -13.22 -10.21
C GLU A 54 13.56 -11.94 -9.86
N GLU A 55 12.23 -12.04 -9.65
CA GLU A 55 11.40 -10.92 -9.24
C GLU A 55 11.84 -10.38 -7.88
N ARG A 56 12.17 -11.26 -6.92
CA ARG A 56 12.72 -10.87 -5.62
C ARG A 56 14.10 -10.20 -5.73
N ALA A 57 14.99 -10.72 -6.58
CA ALA A 57 16.27 -10.08 -6.82
C ALA A 57 16.11 -8.71 -7.49
N ASP A 58 15.10 -8.57 -8.36
CA ASP A 58 14.82 -7.29 -9.02
C ASP A 58 14.18 -6.27 -8.06
N VAL A 59 13.28 -6.68 -7.14
CA VAL A 59 12.73 -5.76 -6.15
C VAL A 59 13.80 -5.25 -5.18
N LEU A 60 14.82 -6.04 -4.88
CA LEU A 60 15.95 -5.57 -4.06
C LEU A 60 16.75 -4.47 -4.77
N ARG A 61 17.00 -4.61 -6.08
CA ARG A 61 17.60 -3.55 -6.90
C ARG A 61 16.69 -2.33 -7.03
N PHE A 62 15.39 -2.56 -7.23
CA PHE A 62 14.37 -1.50 -7.27
C PHE A 62 14.34 -0.70 -5.95
N CYS A 63 14.37 -1.38 -4.80
CA CYS A 63 14.44 -0.72 -3.50
C CYS A 63 15.64 0.23 -3.43
N HIS A 64 16.84 -0.26 -3.76
CA HIS A 64 18.05 0.58 -3.79
C HIS A 64 17.90 1.80 -4.70
N SER A 65 17.46 1.59 -5.95
CA SER A 65 17.33 2.66 -6.94
C SER A 65 16.28 3.70 -6.58
N ASN A 66 15.31 3.37 -5.71
CA ASN A 66 14.24 4.25 -5.25
C ASN A 66 14.42 4.68 -3.78
N HIS A 67 15.61 4.56 -3.20
CA HIS A 67 15.91 4.94 -1.83
C HIS A 67 15.11 4.21 -0.74
N LEU A 68 14.49 3.08 -1.07
CA LEU A 68 13.98 2.14 -0.09
C LEU A 68 15.14 1.31 0.46
N ASN A 69 15.19 1.12 1.77
CA ASN A 69 16.34 0.49 2.43
C ASN A 69 16.04 -0.87 3.07
N ALA A 70 14.83 -1.40 2.85
CA ALA A 70 14.43 -2.67 3.46
C ALA A 70 13.47 -3.47 2.57
N TYR A 71 13.53 -4.80 2.75
CA TYR A 71 12.59 -5.74 2.16
C TYR A 71 12.25 -6.82 3.19
N ILE A 72 10.96 -7.01 3.47
CA ILE A 72 10.48 -8.07 4.36
C ILE A 72 10.06 -9.27 3.52
N TYR A 73 10.75 -10.39 3.71
CA TYR A 73 10.37 -11.69 3.17
C TYR A 73 9.30 -12.33 4.07
N ALA A 74 8.04 -12.25 3.67
CA ALA A 74 6.88 -12.76 4.42
C ALA A 74 5.80 -13.41 3.53
N PRO A 75 6.15 -14.17 2.46
CA PRO A 75 5.17 -14.72 1.53
C PRO A 75 4.23 -15.69 2.25
N LYS A 76 2.92 -15.38 2.25
CA LYS A 76 1.91 -16.17 2.98
C LYS A 76 1.79 -17.61 2.50
N ASP A 77 2.10 -17.88 1.24
CA ASP A 77 2.05 -19.21 0.64
C ASP A 77 3.35 -20.02 0.81
N ASP A 78 4.45 -19.41 1.36
CA ASP A 78 5.61 -20.18 1.79
C ASP A 78 5.26 -21.00 3.05
N PRO A 79 5.21 -22.33 2.95
CA PRO A 79 4.81 -23.15 4.08
C PRO A 79 5.79 -23.06 5.27
N TYR A 80 7.06 -22.76 5.03
CA TYR A 80 8.09 -22.69 6.08
C TYR A 80 8.07 -21.36 6.83
N HIS A 81 7.49 -20.34 6.24
CA HIS A 81 7.21 -19.07 6.88
C HIS A 81 6.05 -19.21 7.90
N ARG A 82 4.99 -19.99 7.59
CA ARG A 82 3.75 -20.00 8.38
C ARG A 82 3.33 -21.40 8.84
N MET A 83 2.76 -22.23 7.96
CA MET A 83 2.13 -23.52 8.34
C MET A 83 3.11 -24.54 8.90
N LYS A 84 4.30 -24.60 8.35
CA LYS A 84 5.38 -25.54 8.72
C LYS A 84 6.55 -24.81 9.38
N TRP A 85 6.29 -23.72 10.10
CA TRP A 85 7.32 -22.86 10.65
C TRP A 85 8.33 -23.61 11.56
N ARG A 86 7.91 -24.70 12.20
CA ARG A 86 8.81 -25.55 13.02
C ARG A 86 9.81 -26.34 12.20
N LYS A 87 9.56 -26.53 10.89
CA LYS A 87 10.47 -27.28 10.02
C LYS A 87 11.57 -26.38 9.50
N PRO A 88 12.83 -26.89 9.40
CA PRO A 88 13.88 -26.16 8.70
C PRO A 88 13.52 -25.98 7.22
N TYR A 89 14.09 -24.98 6.58
CA TYR A 89 14.03 -24.86 5.13
C TYR A 89 14.83 -26.02 4.49
N PRO A 90 14.35 -26.59 3.38
CA PRO A 90 15.16 -27.46 2.53
C PRO A 90 16.43 -26.76 2.05
N ALA A 91 17.48 -27.52 1.79
CA ALA A 91 18.79 -26.95 1.44
C ALA A 91 18.72 -26.05 0.20
N ASP A 92 18.04 -26.49 -0.86
CA ASP A 92 17.84 -25.72 -2.10
C ASP A 92 17.13 -24.38 -1.87
N LYS A 93 16.11 -24.36 -1.01
CA LYS A 93 15.42 -23.13 -0.62
C LYS A 93 16.28 -22.22 0.26
N LEU A 94 17.06 -22.81 1.15
CA LEU A 94 17.99 -22.06 2.00
C LEU A 94 19.09 -21.39 1.17
N ASP A 95 19.62 -22.11 0.17
CA ASP A 95 20.61 -21.59 -0.77
C ASP A 95 20.01 -20.45 -1.62
N ALA A 96 18.78 -20.61 -2.10
CA ALA A 96 18.08 -19.56 -2.83
C ALA A 96 17.86 -18.29 -1.97
N LEU A 97 17.50 -18.45 -0.68
CA LEU A 97 17.41 -17.33 0.25
C LEU A 97 18.77 -16.69 0.51
N GLY A 98 19.83 -17.49 0.63
CA GLY A 98 21.21 -16.98 0.77
C GLY A 98 21.65 -16.11 -0.41
N ASN A 99 21.29 -16.52 -1.64
CA ASN A 99 21.54 -15.72 -2.84
C ASN A 99 20.77 -14.38 -2.80
N LEU A 100 19.51 -14.38 -2.35
CA LEU A 100 18.74 -13.13 -2.20
C LEU A 100 19.32 -12.22 -1.12
N VAL A 101 19.78 -12.77 0.00
CA VAL A 101 20.48 -12.01 1.05
C VAL A 101 21.74 -11.35 0.50
N ALA A 102 22.52 -12.07 -0.32
CA ALA A 102 23.71 -11.51 -0.97
C ALA A 102 23.34 -10.36 -1.93
N VAL A 103 22.28 -10.50 -2.73
CA VAL A 103 21.77 -9.41 -3.60
C VAL A 103 21.34 -8.21 -2.76
N ALA A 104 20.64 -8.42 -1.65
CA ALA A 104 20.21 -7.34 -0.76
C ALA A 104 21.43 -6.58 -0.20
N GLN A 105 22.45 -7.28 0.28
CA GLN A 105 23.69 -6.69 0.78
C GLN A 105 24.42 -5.87 -0.29
N GLN A 106 24.53 -6.39 -1.51
CA GLN A 106 25.14 -5.67 -2.64
C GLN A 106 24.42 -4.37 -2.99
N ASN A 107 23.10 -4.30 -2.70
CA ASN A 107 22.27 -3.13 -2.95
C ASN A 107 22.01 -2.28 -1.70
N ASN A 108 22.67 -2.52 -0.57
CA ASN A 108 22.45 -1.83 0.70
C ASN A 108 20.98 -1.86 1.17
N VAL A 109 20.28 -2.95 0.88
CA VAL A 109 18.90 -3.20 1.32
C VAL A 109 18.91 -4.23 2.46
N ARG A 110 18.28 -3.90 3.56
CA ARG A 110 18.12 -4.81 4.70
C ARG A 110 17.14 -5.92 4.32
N PHE A 111 17.64 -7.15 4.27
CA PHE A 111 16.79 -8.33 4.07
C PHE A 111 16.23 -8.77 5.43
N ILE A 112 14.95 -8.54 5.66
CA ILE A 112 14.25 -8.87 6.89
C ILE A 112 13.55 -10.21 6.71
N PHE A 113 13.99 -11.23 7.43
CA PHE A 113 13.35 -12.54 7.42
C PHE A 113 12.19 -12.57 8.42
N ALA A 114 10.96 -12.79 7.94
CA ALA A 114 9.79 -12.92 8.79
C ALA A 114 9.37 -14.39 8.98
N VAL A 115 8.77 -14.68 10.13
CA VAL A 115 8.11 -15.94 10.42
C VAL A 115 6.79 -15.68 11.15
N SER A 116 5.72 -16.41 10.77
CA SER A 116 4.39 -16.30 11.38
C SER A 116 4.00 -17.60 12.10
N PRO A 117 4.43 -17.79 13.36
CA PRO A 117 4.22 -19.04 14.10
C PRO A 117 2.84 -19.11 14.78
N GLY A 118 2.08 -18.01 14.83
CA GLY A 118 0.96 -17.80 15.72
C GLY A 118 -0.19 -18.80 15.63
N LEU A 119 -0.38 -19.46 14.48
CA LEU A 119 -1.48 -20.43 14.29
C LEU A 119 -1.47 -21.59 15.29
N ASN A 120 -0.30 -21.98 15.78
CA ASN A 120 -0.15 -23.15 16.63
C ASN A 120 1.05 -23.08 17.59
N LEU A 121 1.57 -21.87 17.84
CA LEU A 121 2.64 -21.62 18.80
C LEU A 121 2.13 -21.88 20.22
N SER A 122 2.97 -22.52 21.03
CA SER A 122 2.76 -22.66 22.47
C SER A 122 3.70 -21.71 23.23
N TYR A 123 3.16 -21.02 24.24
CA TYR A 123 3.91 -20.02 24.99
C TYR A 123 4.44 -20.55 26.33
N HIS A 124 3.85 -21.61 26.87
CA HIS A 124 4.09 -22.08 28.23
C HIS A 124 4.45 -23.57 28.28
N GLY A 125 5.09 -23.95 29.39
CA GLY A 125 5.44 -25.33 29.71
C GLY A 125 6.47 -25.93 28.74
N GLU A 126 6.63 -27.25 28.80
CA GLU A 126 7.60 -27.98 27.97
C GLU A 126 7.39 -27.78 26.47
N LYS A 127 6.12 -27.71 26.05
CA LYS A 127 5.77 -27.46 24.64
C LYS A 127 6.20 -26.06 24.18
N GLY A 128 6.03 -25.06 25.04
CA GLY A 128 6.48 -23.69 24.78
C GLY A 128 8.01 -23.60 24.67
N GLU A 129 8.73 -24.28 25.55
CA GLU A 129 10.19 -24.35 25.46
C GLU A 129 10.68 -25.03 24.18
N LYS A 130 10.01 -26.10 23.75
CA LYS A 130 10.29 -26.78 22.50
C LYS A 130 10.05 -25.89 21.29
N ASP A 131 8.92 -25.17 21.28
CA ASP A 131 8.57 -24.24 20.21
C ASP A 131 9.55 -23.08 20.13
N PHE A 132 9.94 -22.50 21.26
CA PHE A 132 10.98 -21.48 21.32
C PHE A 132 12.32 -21.98 20.72
N ALA A 133 12.77 -23.15 21.12
CA ALA A 133 14.01 -23.73 20.62
C ALA A 133 13.94 -24.02 19.11
N LEU A 134 12.77 -24.42 18.59
CA LEU A 134 12.58 -24.63 17.16
C LEU A 134 12.62 -23.33 16.37
N LEU A 135 12.00 -22.26 16.90
CA LEU A 135 12.08 -20.94 16.30
C LEU A 135 13.52 -20.44 16.29
N MET A 136 14.22 -20.48 17.41
CA MET A 136 15.60 -20.02 17.48
C MET A 136 16.53 -20.76 16.52
N ARG A 137 16.35 -22.09 16.34
CA ARG A 137 17.08 -22.85 15.32
C ARG A 137 16.82 -22.37 13.89
N LYS A 138 15.57 -21.97 13.58
CA LYS A 138 15.23 -21.41 12.28
C LYS A 138 15.92 -20.06 12.07
N LEU A 139 15.87 -19.18 13.07
CA LEU A 139 16.52 -17.86 13.01
C LEU A 139 18.05 -17.99 12.92
N ASP A 140 18.64 -18.95 13.62
CA ASP A 140 20.07 -19.29 13.52
C ASP A 140 20.46 -19.73 12.08
N ALA A 141 19.64 -20.57 11.44
CA ALA A 141 19.89 -20.97 10.06
C ALA A 141 19.85 -19.76 9.10
N MET A 142 18.91 -18.81 9.31
CA MET A 142 18.85 -17.58 8.54
C MET A 142 20.03 -16.65 8.83
N TYR A 143 20.45 -16.54 10.09
CA TYR A 143 21.63 -15.76 10.45
C TYR A 143 22.89 -16.29 9.72
N LYS A 144 23.05 -17.61 9.64
CA LYS A 144 24.20 -18.27 8.97
C LYS A 144 24.28 -17.97 7.47
N ILE A 145 23.16 -17.73 6.81
CA ILE A 145 23.13 -17.30 5.39
C ILE A 145 23.22 -15.77 5.22
N GLY A 146 23.45 -15.01 6.30
CA GLY A 146 23.71 -13.58 6.24
C GLY A 146 22.57 -12.66 6.68
N VAL A 147 21.39 -13.19 7.07
CA VAL A 147 20.29 -12.36 7.61
C VAL A 147 20.72 -11.73 8.93
N ARG A 148 20.40 -10.45 9.12
CA ARG A 148 20.65 -9.67 10.35
C ARG A 148 19.41 -9.04 10.92
N ASP A 149 18.32 -9.07 10.18
CA ASP A 149 17.04 -8.45 10.50
C ASP A 149 15.95 -9.52 10.54
N PHE A 150 15.21 -9.57 11.64
CA PHE A 150 14.20 -10.59 11.88
C PHE A 150 12.84 -9.98 12.21
N ALA A 151 11.77 -10.67 11.81
CA ALA A 151 10.41 -10.34 12.18
C ALA A 151 9.65 -11.59 12.63
N VAL A 152 8.76 -11.40 13.62
CA VAL A 152 7.84 -12.44 14.07
C VAL A 152 6.43 -11.86 14.05
N PHE A 153 5.54 -12.46 13.24
CA PHE A 153 4.21 -11.93 12.98
C PHE A 153 3.12 -12.80 13.60
N PHE A 154 2.11 -12.15 14.17
CA PHE A 154 0.92 -12.76 14.77
C PHE A 154 -0.37 -12.31 14.08
N ASP A 155 -0.25 -11.75 12.87
CA ASP A 155 -1.37 -11.32 12.04
C ASP A 155 -2.21 -12.50 11.52
N ASP A 156 -3.47 -12.23 11.15
CA ASP A 156 -4.40 -13.17 10.52
C ASP A 156 -4.58 -14.51 11.29
N LEU A 157 -4.61 -14.48 12.59
CA LEU A 157 -4.94 -15.63 13.39
C LEU A 157 -6.45 -15.87 13.36
N LYS A 158 -6.88 -17.04 12.90
CA LYS A 158 -8.30 -17.40 12.80
C LYS A 158 -8.99 -17.54 14.14
N ASP A 159 -8.23 -17.88 15.14
CA ASP A 159 -8.72 -18.15 16.46
C ASP A 159 -7.98 -17.25 17.46
N LYS A 160 -8.69 -16.24 17.91
CA LYS A 160 -8.28 -15.39 19.02
C LYS A 160 -8.58 -16.08 20.35
N ASN A 161 -8.79 -17.41 20.33
CA ASN A 161 -9.18 -18.23 21.49
C ASN A 161 -8.09 -18.28 22.54
N GLY A 162 -8.21 -17.49 23.40
CA GLY A 162 -7.63 -17.40 24.69
C GLY A 162 -8.34 -16.26 25.36
N THR A 163 -8.23 -16.12 26.59
CA THR A 163 -8.49 -14.84 27.18
C THR A 163 -7.53 -13.89 26.45
N HIS A 164 -8.04 -12.95 25.67
CA HIS A 164 -7.24 -11.96 24.91
C HIS A 164 -6.11 -11.36 25.75
N HIS A 165 -6.38 -11.16 27.00
CA HIS A 165 -5.49 -10.68 28.04
C HIS A 165 -4.21 -11.52 28.18
N GLU A 166 -4.36 -12.85 28.37
CA GLU A 166 -3.21 -13.76 28.45
C GLU A 166 -2.44 -13.84 27.14
N SER A 167 -3.15 -13.82 26.01
CA SER A 167 -2.53 -13.90 24.69
C SER A 167 -1.67 -12.68 24.35
N GLY A 168 -2.10 -11.46 24.70
CA GLY A 168 -1.32 -10.24 24.51
C GLY A 168 0.00 -10.27 25.27
N ARG A 169 -0.08 -10.57 26.56
CA ARG A 169 1.07 -10.71 27.47
C ARG A 169 1.99 -11.86 27.05
N ALA A 170 1.41 -13.00 26.68
CA ALA A 170 2.17 -14.17 26.27
C ALA A 170 2.93 -13.93 24.96
N GLN A 171 2.28 -13.31 23.98
CA GLN A 171 2.93 -12.97 22.71
C GLN A 171 4.06 -11.95 22.91
N ALA A 172 3.82 -10.88 23.67
CA ALA A 172 4.82 -9.86 23.96
C ALA A 172 6.00 -10.42 24.75
N GLY A 173 5.73 -11.24 25.77
CA GLY A 173 6.76 -11.92 26.56
C GLY A 173 7.62 -12.87 25.70
N PHE A 174 6.99 -13.57 24.76
CA PHE A 174 7.69 -14.44 23.81
C PHE A 174 8.60 -13.63 22.89
N LEU A 175 8.12 -12.51 22.34
CA LEU A 175 8.92 -11.61 21.49
C LEU A 175 10.12 -11.03 22.26
N ASN A 176 9.91 -10.58 23.49
CA ASN A 176 10.99 -10.09 24.35
C ASN A 176 12.08 -11.16 24.54
N ARG A 177 11.64 -12.40 24.75
CA ARG A 177 12.55 -13.54 24.92
C ARG A 177 13.33 -13.83 23.62
N VAL A 178 12.67 -13.80 22.46
CA VAL A 178 13.33 -13.96 21.14
C VAL A 178 14.36 -12.85 20.92
N GLN A 179 14.01 -11.60 21.14
CA GLN A 179 14.91 -10.45 21.01
C GLN A 179 16.14 -10.59 21.93
N LYS A 180 15.91 -10.91 23.20
CA LYS A 180 16.98 -11.11 24.18
C LYS A 180 17.92 -12.23 23.76
N GLU A 181 17.38 -13.36 23.30
CA GLU A 181 18.18 -14.51 22.91
C GLU A 181 18.98 -14.24 21.62
N LEU A 182 18.38 -13.57 20.61
CA LEU A 182 19.08 -13.15 19.41
C LEU A 182 20.28 -12.25 19.76
N ARG A 183 20.10 -11.25 20.62
CA ARG A 183 21.20 -10.36 21.05
C ARG A 183 22.24 -11.04 21.91
N ARG A 184 21.84 -12.08 22.67
CA ARG A 184 22.78 -12.89 23.43
C ARG A 184 23.68 -13.72 22.52
N GLN A 185 23.13 -14.24 21.42
CA GLN A 185 23.88 -15.09 20.49
C GLN A 185 24.67 -14.27 19.49
N TYR A 186 24.14 -13.12 19.04
CA TYR A 186 24.67 -12.33 17.95
C TYR A 186 24.74 -10.84 18.33
N LYS A 187 25.85 -10.19 18.01
CA LYS A 187 26.06 -8.76 18.34
C LYS A 187 25.54 -7.80 17.28
N ASP A 188 25.30 -8.28 16.07
CA ASP A 188 25.01 -7.49 14.87
C ASP A 188 23.57 -7.68 14.35
N VAL A 189 22.66 -8.15 15.21
CA VAL A 189 21.23 -8.23 14.88
C VAL A 189 20.50 -6.93 15.24
N ALA A 190 19.61 -6.52 14.35
CA ALA A 190 18.76 -5.36 14.58
C ALA A 190 17.64 -5.67 15.58
N SER A 191 16.89 -4.62 15.94
CA SER A 191 15.66 -4.77 16.71
C SER A 191 14.62 -5.57 15.93
N LEU A 192 13.94 -6.47 16.65
CA LEU A 192 12.90 -7.33 16.09
C LEU A 192 11.73 -6.46 15.58
N ILE A 193 11.08 -6.93 14.52
CA ILE A 193 9.85 -6.32 14.00
C ILE A 193 8.69 -7.28 14.28
N THR A 194 7.53 -6.74 14.63
CA THR A 194 6.33 -7.56 14.85
C THR A 194 5.07 -6.93 14.27
N VAL A 195 4.11 -7.77 13.96
CA VAL A 195 2.71 -7.43 13.75
C VAL A 195 1.93 -8.20 14.83
N PRO A 196 1.24 -7.54 15.76
CA PRO A 196 0.43 -8.22 16.79
C PRO A 196 -0.81 -8.86 16.18
N THR A 197 -1.57 -9.62 16.94
CA THR A 197 -2.86 -10.18 16.48
C THR A 197 -3.88 -9.08 16.24
N GLU A 198 -3.88 -8.04 17.04
CA GLU A 198 -4.72 -6.86 16.89
C GLU A 198 -3.87 -5.71 16.37
N TYR A 199 -3.77 -5.60 15.05
CA TYR A 199 -2.84 -4.73 14.36
C TYR A 199 -3.53 -3.54 13.66
N TYR A 200 -4.84 -3.37 13.83
CA TYR A 200 -5.60 -2.23 13.33
C TYR A 200 -6.56 -1.68 14.39
N ARG A 201 -6.93 -0.41 14.27
CA ARG A 201 -7.61 0.34 15.34
C ARG A 201 -8.93 -0.28 15.80
N PHE A 202 -9.77 -0.75 14.88
CA PHE A 202 -11.05 -1.35 15.27
C PHE A 202 -10.90 -2.62 16.11
N ASP A 203 -9.83 -3.40 15.89
CA ASP A 203 -9.52 -4.54 16.75
C ASP A 203 -8.94 -4.08 18.11
N MET A 204 -8.08 -3.04 18.12
CA MET A 204 -7.46 -2.51 19.33
C MET A 204 -8.47 -1.93 20.31
N LEU A 205 -9.51 -1.27 19.83
CA LEU A 205 -10.49 -0.57 20.65
C LEU A 205 -11.69 -1.45 21.04
N GLY A 206 -11.93 -2.54 20.38
CA GLY A 206 -13.13 -3.34 20.60
C GLY A 206 -14.43 -2.56 20.38
N ASN A 207 -15.54 -3.10 20.88
CA ASN A 207 -16.87 -2.50 20.68
C ASN A 207 -17.15 -1.30 21.63
N SER A 208 -16.36 -1.12 22.68
CA SER A 208 -16.55 -0.03 23.66
C SER A 208 -15.93 1.29 23.21
N GLY A 209 -15.04 1.27 22.24
CA GLY A 209 -14.18 2.41 21.90
C GLY A 209 -13.00 2.61 22.85
N GLU A 210 -12.85 1.75 23.86
CA GLU A 210 -11.71 1.71 24.77
C GLU A 210 -10.70 0.66 24.32
N THR A 211 -9.43 0.85 24.66
CA THR A 211 -8.37 -0.13 24.37
C THR A 211 -8.73 -1.46 25.04
N ASN A 212 -8.74 -2.54 24.26
CA ASN A 212 -9.05 -3.86 24.79
C ASN A 212 -7.86 -4.47 25.57
N ASP A 213 -8.17 -5.48 26.39
CA ASP A 213 -7.18 -6.11 27.28
C ASP A 213 -6.00 -6.72 26.54
N TYR A 214 -6.21 -7.30 25.33
CA TYR A 214 -5.13 -7.87 24.54
C TYR A 214 -4.11 -6.79 24.14
N THR A 215 -4.60 -5.69 23.56
CA THR A 215 -3.76 -4.60 23.09
C THR A 215 -3.04 -3.93 24.24
N GLN A 216 -3.74 -3.67 25.37
CA GLN A 216 -3.16 -3.06 26.56
C GLN A 216 -2.01 -3.94 27.11
N ASP A 217 -2.28 -5.23 27.35
CA ASP A 217 -1.28 -6.17 27.87
C ASP A 217 -0.08 -6.35 26.93
N PHE A 218 -0.34 -6.38 25.61
CA PHE A 218 0.73 -6.48 24.63
C PHE A 218 1.63 -5.22 24.66
N ALA A 219 1.01 -4.04 24.67
CA ALA A 219 1.71 -2.76 24.70
C ALA A 219 2.54 -2.55 25.97
N ASP A 220 1.98 -2.92 27.13
CA ASP A 220 2.63 -2.80 28.43
C ASP A 220 3.79 -3.79 28.62
N THR A 221 3.66 -4.99 28.04
CA THR A 221 4.66 -6.05 28.20
C THR A 221 5.79 -5.96 27.20
N LEU A 222 5.52 -5.50 25.98
CA LEU A 222 6.49 -5.53 24.87
C LEU A 222 7.63 -4.54 25.09
N SER A 223 8.87 -4.99 24.97
CA SER A 223 10.06 -4.14 24.98
C SER A 223 9.94 -3.00 23.97
N LYS A 224 10.26 -1.76 24.41
CA LYS A 224 10.14 -0.54 23.58
C LYS A 224 11.06 -0.52 22.34
N GLU A 225 12.08 -1.35 22.32
CA GLU A 225 12.99 -1.48 21.19
C GLU A 225 12.41 -2.30 20.02
N ILE A 226 11.40 -3.14 20.26
CA ILE A 226 10.76 -3.95 19.21
C ILE A 226 9.82 -3.06 18.40
N ILE A 227 9.99 -3.04 17.09
CA ILE A 227 9.18 -2.26 16.17
C ILE A 227 7.84 -2.97 15.97
N VAL A 228 6.74 -2.24 16.19
CA VAL A 228 5.38 -2.73 15.98
C VAL A 228 4.81 -2.12 14.71
N LEU A 229 4.29 -2.93 13.80
CA LEU A 229 3.65 -2.48 12.58
C LEU A 229 2.12 -2.43 12.74
N TYR A 230 1.51 -1.41 12.14
CA TYR A 230 0.12 -1.02 12.23
C TYR A 230 -0.43 -0.74 10.83
N THR A 231 -1.70 -1.10 10.56
CA THR A 231 -2.29 -0.98 9.21
C THR A 231 -3.34 0.12 9.06
N GLY A 232 -3.62 0.89 10.11
CA GLY A 232 -4.67 1.90 10.14
C GLY A 232 -5.96 1.43 10.81
N ASP A 233 -7.11 1.95 10.41
CA ASP A 233 -8.41 1.64 11.02
C ASP A 233 -8.85 0.18 10.81
N GLY A 234 -8.44 -0.42 9.71
CA GLY A 234 -8.74 -1.79 9.34
C GLY A 234 -7.55 -2.50 8.73
N VAL A 235 -7.74 -3.76 8.33
CA VAL A 235 -6.73 -4.53 7.55
C VAL A 235 -6.34 -3.78 6.29
N VAL A 236 -7.33 -3.25 5.57
CA VAL A 236 -7.20 -2.35 4.42
C VAL A 236 -8.12 -1.16 4.66
N CYS A 237 -7.59 0.04 4.71
CA CYS A 237 -8.35 1.26 4.98
C CYS A 237 -8.06 2.36 3.93
N ASP A 238 -8.93 3.37 3.89
CA ASP A 238 -8.88 4.46 2.91
C ASP A 238 -7.70 5.42 3.14
N GLY A 239 -7.19 5.47 4.38
CA GLY A 239 -6.06 6.31 4.78
C GLY A 239 -5.75 6.14 6.26
N ILE A 240 -4.67 6.73 6.69
CA ILE A 240 -4.29 6.91 8.09
C ILE A 240 -4.12 8.41 8.30
N SER A 241 -5.04 9.04 9.04
CA SER A 241 -4.89 10.45 9.39
C SER A 241 -3.79 10.65 10.42
N GLU A 242 -3.27 11.86 10.53
CA GLU A 242 -2.31 12.21 11.57
C GLU A 242 -2.87 11.94 12.98
N GLU A 243 -4.15 12.30 13.20
CA GLU A 243 -4.84 12.10 14.47
C GLU A 243 -4.96 10.60 14.82
N ASP A 244 -5.37 9.76 13.87
CA ASP A 244 -5.50 8.31 14.06
C ASP A 244 -4.15 7.65 14.34
N TYR A 245 -3.11 8.10 13.65
CA TYR A 245 -1.74 7.62 13.87
C TYR A 245 -1.24 7.97 15.27
N GLN A 246 -1.43 9.21 15.72
CA GLN A 246 -1.03 9.64 17.05
C GLN A 246 -1.85 8.95 18.16
N ALA A 247 -3.13 8.69 17.92
CA ALA A 247 -3.96 7.92 18.84
C ALA A 247 -3.45 6.47 19.00
N ALA A 248 -3.10 5.81 17.90
CA ALA A 248 -2.51 4.47 17.94
C ALA A 248 -1.14 4.45 18.66
N ASN A 249 -0.29 5.46 18.40
CA ASN A 249 1.00 5.63 19.09
C ASN A 249 0.80 5.79 20.61
N THR A 250 -0.24 6.51 21.02
CA THR A 250 -0.58 6.71 22.44
C THR A 250 -0.98 5.39 23.11
N ILE A 251 -1.82 4.57 22.46
CA ILE A 251 -2.22 3.26 22.95
C ILE A 251 -1.00 2.36 23.20
N TYR A 252 -0.07 2.33 22.26
CA TYR A 252 1.15 1.52 22.37
C TYR A 252 2.24 2.18 23.23
N GLY A 253 2.10 3.47 23.58
CA GLY A 253 3.11 4.25 24.29
C GLY A 253 4.46 4.27 23.55
N ARG A 254 4.43 4.23 22.23
CA ARG A 254 5.59 4.25 21.31
C ARG A 254 5.16 4.68 19.93
N GLU A 255 6.10 5.14 19.12
CA GLU A 255 5.90 5.38 17.71
C GLU A 255 5.80 4.04 16.96
N LEU A 256 4.74 3.86 16.17
CA LEU A 256 4.48 2.66 15.38
C LEU A 256 5.11 2.76 14.00
N GLY A 257 5.43 1.63 13.41
CA GLY A 257 5.67 1.53 11.98
C GLY A 257 4.36 1.29 11.24
N ILE A 258 4.33 1.65 9.96
CA ILE A 258 3.17 1.48 9.09
C ILE A 258 3.40 0.28 8.17
N TRP A 259 2.46 -0.68 8.17
CA TRP A 259 2.30 -1.68 7.13
C TRP A 259 1.12 -1.23 6.25
N TRP A 260 1.42 -0.71 5.06
CA TRP A 260 0.41 -0.17 4.18
C TRP A 260 -0.08 -1.19 3.15
N ASN A 261 -1.36 -1.58 3.24
CA ASN A 261 -1.98 -2.57 2.38
C ASN A 261 -2.49 -1.97 1.05
N TYR A 262 -1.59 -1.28 0.34
CA TYR A 262 -1.75 -0.83 -1.03
C TYR A 262 -0.36 -0.86 -1.71
N PRO A 263 -0.22 -1.43 -2.90
CA PRO A 263 -1.24 -1.83 -3.88
C PRO A 263 -1.72 -3.29 -3.78
N VAL A 264 -1.59 -3.98 -2.65
CA VAL A 264 -2.01 -5.39 -2.54
C VAL A 264 -3.44 -5.60 -3.07
N ASN A 265 -3.63 -6.68 -3.83
CA ASN A 265 -4.90 -6.98 -4.49
C ASN A 265 -5.33 -8.46 -4.34
N ASP A 266 -4.88 -9.10 -3.30
CA ASP A 266 -5.11 -10.54 -3.03
C ASP A 266 -6.49 -10.85 -2.44
N TYR A 267 -7.37 -9.86 -2.35
CA TYR A 267 -8.75 -9.98 -1.91
C TYR A 267 -9.72 -9.75 -3.08
N SER A 268 -10.94 -10.29 -2.96
CA SER A 268 -11.97 -10.09 -3.98
C SER A 268 -12.53 -8.69 -3.87
N VAL A 269 -12.43 -7.90 -4.92
CA VAL A 269 -13.24 -6.69 -5.11
C VAL A 269 -14.68 -7.11 -5.50
N ALA A 270 -15.63 -6.17 -5.43
CA ALA A 270 -17.06 -6.38 -5.52
C ALA A 270 -17.55 -7.55 -6.38
N PRO A 271 -18.64 -8.23 -5.99
CA PRO A 271 -19.18 -9.34 -6.75
C PRO A 271 -19.67 -8.86 -8.13
N VAL A 272 -19.26 -9.57 -9.18
CA VAL A 272 -19.77 -9.36 -10.54
C VAL A 272 -20.96 -10.29 -10.76
N GLY A 273 -22.13 -9.83 -10.41
CA GLY A 273 -23.35 -10.63 -10.41
C GLY A 273 -23.25 -11.82 -9.42
N LYS A 274 -23.64 -13.03 -9.87
CA LYS A 274 -23.53 -14.26 -9.06
C LYS A 274 -22.11 -14.85 -9.00
N ARG A 275 -21.13 -14.28 -9.74
CA ARG A 275 -19.75 -14.78 -9.80
C ARG A 275 -18.86 -13.88 -8.97
N ARG A 276 -18.06 -14.45 -8.08
CA ARG A 276 -16.98 -13.70 -7.41
C ARG A 276 -15.87 -13.44 -8.43
N ALA A 277 -15.34 -12.23 -8.43
CA ALA A 277 -14.08 -11.96 -9.09
C ALA A 277 -12.98 -12.85 -8.50
N LYS A 278 -12.05 -13.28 -9.33
CA LYS A 278 -10.85 -13.95 -8.84
C LYS A 278 -10.03 -12.93 -8.03
N ARG A 279 -9.33 -13.41 -7.02
CA ARG A 279 -8.23 -12.64 -6.43
C ARG A 279 -7.33 -12.13 -7.56
N ASN A 280 -6.78 -10.95 -7.41
CA ASN A 280 -5.89 -10.31 -8.39
C ASN A 280 -6.54 -9.96 -9.75
N ALA A 281 -7.88 -9.93 -9.86
CA ALA A 281 -8.58 -9.54 -11.09
C ALA A 281 -8.53 -8.03 -11.35
N LYS A 282 -8.46 -7.22 -10.29
CA LYS A 282 -8.27 -5.76 -10.35
C LYS A 282 -6.81 -5.44 -10.06
N LEU A 283 -6.24 -4.49 -10.80
CA LEU A 283 -4.94 -3.92 -10.51
C LEU A 283 -5.11 -2.63 -9.71
N ALA A 284 -4.23 -2.38 -8.77
CA ALA A 284 -4.17 -1.15 -7.99
C ALA A 284 -2.98 -0.31 -8.52
N LEU A 285 -3.26 0.61 -9.44
CA LEU A 285 -2.26 1.37 -10.19
C LEU A 285 -2.15 2.84 -9.77
N GLY A 286 -2.82 3.22 -8.69
CA GLY A 286 -2.76 4.57 -8.12
C GLY A 286 -1.44 4.84 -7.41
N ALA A 287 -1.22 6.10 -7.05
CA ALA A 287 -0.17 6.48 -6.11
C ALA A 287 -0.51 6.03 -4.68
N ILE A 288 0.51 5.91 -3.84
CA ILE A 288 0.32 5.87 -2.39
C ILE A 288 -0.22 7.23 -1.97
N GLU A 289 -1.25 7.25 -1.12
CA GLU A 289 -1.84 8.50 -0.64
C GLU A 289 -2.51 8.33 0.72
N LYS A 290 -2.89 9.45 1.34
CA LYS A 290 -3.62 9.51 2.62
C LYS A 290 -2.85 8.83 3.76
N LEU A 291 -1.54 8.94 3.77
CA LEU A 291 -0.68 8.54 4.89
C LEU A 291 -0.26 9.77 5.70
N PRO A 292 0.13 9.60 7.00
CA PRO A 292 0.54 10.71 7.85
C PRO A 292 1.70 11.52 7.25
N ALA A 293 1.66 12.83 7.42
CA ALA A 293 2.76 13.71 7.03
C ALA A 293 3.93 13.68 8.04
N SER A 294 3.69 13.19 9.26
CA SER A 294 4.72 12.98 10.27
C SER A 294 5.56 11.74 9.96
N ASN A 295 6.80 11.74 10.45
CA ASN A 295 7.65 10.58 10.33
C ASN A 295 7.13 9.44 11.22
N SER A 296 7.17 8.23 10.69
CA SER A 296 7.00 6.99 11.43
C SER A 296 8.33 6.27 11.62
N THR A 297 8.39 5.36 12.60
CA THR A 297 9.59 4.51 12.81
C THR A 297 9.91 3.67 11.58
N ALA A 298 8.88 3.22 10.86
CA ALA A 298 9.03 2.41 9.66
C ALA A 298 7.81 2.55 8.75
N VAL A 299 8.00 2.32 7.45
CA VAL A 299 6.90 2.12 6.50
C VAL A 299 7.21 0.99 5.53
N PHE A 300 6.26 0.08 5.35
CA PHE A 300 6.34 -1.02 4.41
C PHE A 300 5.10 -1.09 3.54
N PHE A 301 5.29 -1.13 2.23
CA PHE A 301 4.22 -1.22 1.24
C PHE A 301 4.01 -2.69 0.84
N ASN A 302 2.78 -3.19 0.97
CA ASN A 302 2.41 -4.55 0.58
C ASN A 302 1.98 -4.56 -0.91
N PRO A 303 2.71 -5.23 -1.80
CA PRO A 303 2.51 -5.18 -3.24
C PRO A 303 1.43 -6.14 -3.74
N MET A 304 1.13 -6.06 -5.05
CA MET A 304 0.38 -7.08 -5.78
C MET A 304 1.28 -8.29 -6.10
N SER A 305 0.63 -9.43 -6.38
CA SER A 305 1.34 -10.56 -7.01
C SER A 305 1.85 -10.24 -8.43
N GLN A 306 1.27 -9.25 -9.09
CA GLN A 306 1.75 -8.67 -10.35
C GLN A 306 2.92 -7.72 -10.04
N TYR A 307 4.11 -8.30 -10.04
CA TYR A 307 5.34 -7.65 -9.59
C TYR A 307 5.64 -6.35 -10.34
N ASN A 308 5.67 -6.40 -11.69
CA ASN A 308 6.03 -5.25 -12.49
C ASN A 308 5.00 -4.11 -12.37
N MET A 309 3.70 -4.44 -12.35
CA MET A 309 2.65 -3.44 -12.19
C MET A 309 2.63 -2.83 -10.78
N SER A 310 3.15 -3.52 -9.76
CA SER A 310 3.31 -2.98 -8.40
C SER A 310 4.29 -1.83 -8.32
N LYS A 311 5.29 -1.79 -9.21
CA LYS A 311 6.35 -0.77 -9.22
C LYS A 311 5.82 0.66 -9.32
N ILE A 312 4.64 0.87 -9.92
CA ILE A 312 4.00 2.19 -10.01
C ILE A 312 3.73 2.71 -8.59
N ALA A 313 2.94 2.00 -7.80
CA ALA A 313 2.60 2.40 -6.44
C ALA A 313 3.83 2.39 -5.52
N LEU A 314 4.69 1.36 -5.62
CA LEU A 314 5.88 1.24 -4.79
C LEU A 314 6.86 2.40 -4.99
N ALA A 315 7.04 2.90 -6.22
CA ALA A 315 7.89 4.06 -6.48
C ALA A 315 7.30 5.36 -5.91
N THR A 316 5.98 5.53 -5.99
CA THR A 316 5.33 6.68 -5.32
C THR A 316 5.43 6.58 -3.81
N GLY A 317 5.34 5.36 -3.25
CA GLY A 317 5.58 5.10 -1.84
C GLY A 317 7.02 5.39 -1.41
N ALA A 318 7.98 5.15 -2.27
CA ALA A 318 9.37 5.51 -2.02
C ALA A 318 9.55 7.04 -1.93
N ILE A 319 8.91 7.80 -2.82
CA ILE A 319 8.91 9.27 -2.77
C ILE A 319 8.25 9.76 -1.47
N TYR A 320 7.11 9.18 -1.07
CA TYR A 320 6.48 9.48 0.20
C TYR A 320 7.42 9.20 1.38
N ALA A 321 8.04 8.03 1.42
CA ALA A 321 8.90 7.63 2.53
C ALA A 321 10.20 8.45 2.64
N ASP A 322 10.62 9.06 1.55
CA ASP A 322 11.79 9.96 1.51
C ASP A 322 11.47 11.35 2.08
N ASP A 323 10.27 11.87 1.87
CA ASP A 323 9.78 13.14 2.42
C ASP A 323 8.26 13.15 2.60
N PRO A 324 7.73 12.57 3.71
CA PRO A 324 6.28 12.53 3.96
C PRO A 324 5.62 13.91 4.02
N ALA A 325 6.33 14.92 4.53
CA ALA A 325 5.78 16.26 4.75
C ALA A 325 5.55 17.03 3.44
N SER A 326 6.39 16.80 2.42
CA SER A 326 6.30 17.47 1.12
C SER A 326 5.65 16.60 0.03
N TYR A 327 5.18 15.40 0.37
CA TYR A 327 4.66 14.46 -0.59
C TYR A 327 3.36 14.92 -1.25
N ASP A 328 3.35 14.90 -2.60
CA ASP A 328 2.15 15.09 -3.42
C ASP A 328 1.94 13.86 -4.31
N ALA A 329 0.84 13.15 -4.08
CA ALA A 329 0.55 11.88 -4.74
C ALA A 329 0.39 12.04 -6.27
N SER A 330 -0.18 13.16 -6.73
CA SER A 330 -0.39 13.41 -8.17
C SER A 330 0.92 13.69 -8.89
N GLN A 331 1.78 14.52 -8.31
CA GLN A 331 3.10 14.81 -8.86
C GLN A 331 4.00 13.56 -8.83
N ALA A 332 3.97 12.81 -7.73
CA ALA A 332 4.71 11.55 -7.60
C ALA A 332 4.29 10.54 -8.66
N ARG A 333 2.97 10.36 -8.88
CA ARG A 333 2.44 9.48 -9.93
C ARG A 333 2.92 9.92 -11.31
N ASP A 334 2.78 11.18 -11.66
CA ASP A 334 3.13 11.68 -12.99
C ASP A 334 4.64 11.55 -13.25
N ARG A 335 5.47 11.80 -12.24
CA ARG A 335 6.92 11.57 -12.28
C ARG A 335 7.24 10.08 -12.51
N VAL A 336 6.69 9.20 -11.68
CA VAL A 336 6.92 7.75 -11.75
C VAL A 336 6.51 7.17 -13.10
N LEU A 337 5.32 7.54 -13.60
CA LEU A 337 4.87 7.09 -14.90
C LEU A 337 5.79 7.54 -16.03
N LYS A 338 6.28 8.77 -15.99
CA LYS A 338 7.25 9.28 -16.98
C LYS A 338 8.58 8.52 -16.91
N GLU A 339 9.09 8.27 -15.71
CA GLU A 339 10.34 7.54 -15.52
C GLU A 339 10.25 6.07 -15.94
N GLN A 340 9.13 5.39 -15.66
CA GLN A 340 8.97 3.96 -15.94
C GLN A 340 8.50 3.65 -17.38
N PHE A 341 7.70 4.52 -17.98
CA PHE A 341 7.03 4.24 -19.25
C PHE A 341 7.39 5.21 -20.39
N GLY A 342 8.18 6.26 -20.13
CA GLY A 342 8.63 7.19 -21.16
C GLY A 342 7.49 7.76 -22.01
N GLU A 343 7.53 7.51 -23.33
CA GLU A 343 6.51 7.96 -24.29
C GLU A 343 5.12 7.32 -24.06
N LEU A 344 5.06 6.18 -23.38
CA LEU A 344 3.79 5.52 -23.04
C LEU A 344 3.16 6.08 -21.74
N ALA A 345 3.84 6.96 -21.02
CA ALA A 345 3.35 7.51 -19.74
C ALA A 345 1.95 8.15 -19.84
N PRO A 346 1.62 8.95 -20.86
CA PRO A 346 0.26 9.50 -20.98
C PRO A 346 -0.81 8.40 -21.13
N ALA A 347 -0.55 7.38 -21.92
CA ALA A 347 -1.47 6.25 -22.09
C ALA A 347 -1.59 5.41 -20.80
N MET A 348 -0.48 5.19 -20.11
CA MET A 348 -0.46 4.50 -18.83
C MET A 348 -1.21 5.30 -17.76
N LYS A 349 -1.11 6.63 -17.75
CA LYS A 349 -1.88 7.50 -16.83
C LYS A 349 -3.39 7.33 -17.03
N VAL A 350 -3.86 7.36 -18.29
CA VAL A 350 -5.27 7.13 -18.62
C VAL A 350 -5.75 5.77 -18.13
N PHE A 351 -4.94 4.73 -18.30
CA PHE A 351 -5.28 3.38 -17.81
C PHE A 351 -5.26 3.30 -16.28
N ALA A 352 -4.22 3.83 -15.64
CA ALA A 352 -4.02 3.76 -14.20
C ALA A 352 -5.12 4.46 -13.40
N VAL A 353 -5.56 5.65 -13.83
CA VAL A 353 -6.64 6.37 -13.13
C VAL A 353 -7.99 5.64 -13.16
N HIS A 354 -8.22 4.74 -14.10
CA HIS A 354 -9.39 3.86 -14.13
C HIS A 354 -9.20 2.55 -13.35
N SER A 355 -8.08 2.37 -12.66
CA SER A 355 -7.74 1.16 -11.90
C SER A 355 -6.93 1.50 -10.63
N SER A 356 -7.30 2.55 -9.94
CA SER A 356 -6.64 3.02 -8.70
C SER A 356 -7.38 2.59 -7.44
N HIS A 357 -8.69 2.60 -7.47
CA HIS A 357 -9.55 2.34 -6.33
C HIS A 357 -9.78 0.84 -6.10
N MET A 358 -9.62 0.41 -4.86
CA MET A 358 -9.90 -0.96 -4.42
C MET A 358 -10.99 -0.92 -3.35
N GLU A 359 -12.11 -1.64 -3.55
CA GLU A 359 -13.20 -1.64 -2.59
C GLU A 359 -13.98 -2.97 -2.59
N ASN A 360 -14.37 -3.39 -1.39
CA ASN A 360 -15.35 -4.43 -1.14
C ASN A 360 -16.14 -4.13 0.16
N SER A 361 -16.79 -5.12 0.76
CA SER A 361 -17.59 -4.91 1.98
C SER A 361 -16.78 -4.58 3.24
N TRP A 362 -15.48 -4.78 3.24
CA TRP A 362 -14.61 -4.61 4.42
C TRP A 362 -13.29 -3.84 4.13
N ALA A 363 -13.00 -3.59 2.87
CA ALA A 363 -11.78 -2.93 2.43
C ALA A 363 -12.10 -1.76 1.51
N LYS A 364 -11.41 -0.64 1.71
CA LYS A 364 -11.47 0.52 0.82
C LYS A 364 -10.10 1.18 0.85
N CYS A 365 -9.47 1.39 -0.32
CA CYS A 365 -8.19 2.11 -0.42
C CYS A 365 -7.93 2.60 -1.85
N GLY A 366 -6.97 3.52 -1.97
CA GLY A 366 -6.56 4.16 -3.21
C GLY A 366 -7.49 5.27 -3.67
N ALA A 367 -7.01 6.10 -4.60
CA ALA A 367 -7.76 7.20 -5.18
C ALA A 367 -9.04 6.74 -5.87
N ASP A 368 -10.05 7.58 -5.90
CA ASP A 368 -11.26 7.31 -6.68
C ASP A 368 -10.93 7.14 -8.17
N ASP A 369 -11.58 6.14 -8.81
CA ASP A 369 -11.34 5.85 -10.22
C ASP A 369 -11.82 7.03 -11.11
N ALA A 370 -10.92 7.60 -11.88
CA ALA A 370 -11.13 8.57 -12.94
C ALA A 370 -12.11 9.72 -12.58
N PRO A 371 -11.81 10.58 -11.60
CA PRO A 371 -12.73 11.62 -11.13
C PRO A 371 -13.15 12.60 -12.24
N GLU A 372 -12.25 13.00 -13.13
CA GLU A 372 -12.56 13.87 -14.25
C GLU A 372 -13.56 13.23 -15.23
N PHE A 373 -13.42 11.92 -15.47
CA PHE A 373 -14.38 11.16 -16.27
C PHE A 373 -15.75 11.10 -15.59
N VAL A 374 -15.78 10.88 -14.27
CA VAL A 374 -17.02 10.86 -13.49
C VAL A 374 -17.75 12.21 -13.55
N ASP A 375 -17.01 13.31 -13.51
CA ASP A 375 -17.58 14.66 -13.63
C ASP A 375 -18.16 14.94 -15.03
N ALA A 376 -17.45 14.50 -16.08
CA ALA A 376 -17.95 14.57 -17.45
C ALA A 376 -19.22 13.74 -17.64
N VAL A 377 -19.26 12.52 -17.08
CA VAL A 377 -20.44 11.65 -17.05
C VAL A 377 -21.59 12.33 -16.32
N ARG A 378 -21.34 12.90 -15.13
CA ARG A 378 -22.36 13.60 -14.33
C ARG A 378 -23.05 14.71 -15.14
N THR A 379 -22.27 15.51 -15.87
CA THR A 379 -22.77 16.60 -16.71
C THR A 379 -23.71 16.09 -17.82
N VAL A 380 -23.30 15.04 -18.55
CA VAL A 380 -24.11 14.44 -19.61
C VAL A 380 -25.37 13.78 -19.03
N MET A 381 -25.23 12.96 -17.99
CA MET A 381 -26.33 12.21 -17.40
C MET A 381 -27.38 13.13 -16.74
N MET A 382 -26.97 14.24 -16.14
CA MET A 382 -27.90 15.23 -15.57
C MET A 382 -28.79 15.85 -16.65
N SER A 383 -28.19 16.24 -17.80
CA SER A 383 -28.97 16.78 -18.91
C SER A 383 -29.91 15.73 -19.54
N ALA A 384 -29.45 14.46 -19.62
CA ALA A 384 -30.26 13.35 -20.13
C ALA A 384 -31.48 13.05 -19.22
N ARG A 385 -31.26 12.94 -17.90
CA ARG A 385 -32.33 12.70 -16.91
C ARG A 385 -33.38 13.81 -16.86
N LEU A 386 -32.94 15.05 -17.06
CA LEU A 386 -33.83 16.22 -17.14
C LEU A 386 -34.51 16.34 -18.53
N LYS A 387 -34.31 15.42 -19.45
CA LYS A 387 -34.85 15.43 -20.82
C LYS A 387 -34.51 16.72 -21.59
N ARG A 388 -33.38 17.35 -21.27
CA ARG A 388 -32.86 18.56 -21.91
C ARG A 388 -31.92 18.20 -23.09
N LYS A 389 -31.51 19.21 -23.86
CA LYS A 389 -30.41 19.05 -24.81
C LYS A 389 -29.14 18.59 -24.04
N LEU A 390 -28.49 17.54 -24.51
CA LEU A 390 -27.29 17.03 -23.88
C LEU A 390 -26.18 18.08 -23.86
N THR A 391 -25.56 18.23 -22.69
CA THR A 391 -24.40 19.10 -22.46
C THR A 391 -23.17 18.23 -22.07
N GLY A 392 -21.96 18.70 -22.32
CA GLY A 392 -20.73 17.99 -21.97
C GLY A 392 -20.36 16.79 -22.89
N VAL A 393 -21.12 16.59 -23.97
CA VAL A 393 -20.93 15.46 -24.90
C VAL A 393 -19.52 15.42 -25.51
N ALA A 394 -18.99 16.58 -25.92
CA ALA A 394 -17.68 16.65 -26.57
C ALA A 394 -16.54 16.21 -25.61
N GLU A 395 -16.61 16.65 -24.35
CA GLU A 395 -15.61 16.29 -23.33
C GLU A 395 -15.66 14.80 -22.98
N LEU A 396 -16.86 14.27 -22.73
CA LEU A 396 -17.00 12.84 -22.44
C LEU A 396 -16.56 11.97 -23.64
N SER A 397 -16.90 12.39 -24.88
CA SER A 397 -16.44 11.70 -26.10
C SER A 397 -14.91 11.70 -26.19
N ARG A 398 -14.27 12.84 -25.93
CA ARG A 398 -12.80 12.95 -25.94
C ARG A 398 -12.16 11.97 -24.97
N GLN A 399 -12.64 11.92 -23.71
CA GLN A 399 -12.10 11.02 -22.71
C GLN A 399 -12.31 9.54 -23.08
N ILE A 400 -13.48 9.17 -23.61
CA ILE A 400 -13.73 7.81 -24.11
C ILE A 400 -12.77 7.45 -25.27
N ASP A 401 -12.51 8.39 -26.18
CA ASP A 401 -11.56 8.17 -27.28
C ASP A 401 -10.13 8.01 -26.76
N GLU A 402 -9.75 8.76 -25.74
CA GLU A 402 -8.45 8.62 -25.06
C GLU A 402 -8.30 7.25 -24.37
N MET A 403 -9.35 6.76 -23.72
CA MET A 403 -9.34 5.39 -23.13
C MET A 403 -9.06 4.33 -24.20
N GLU A 404 -9.73 4.36 -25.34
CA GLU A 404 -9.54 3.37 -26.41
C GLU A 404 -8.14 3.48 -27.01
N LYS A 405 -7.68 4.71 -27.33
CA LYS A 405 -6.32 4.96 -27.83
C LYS A 405 -5.25 4.48 -26.85
N ALA A 406 -5.41 4.79 -25.57
CA ALA A 406 -4.49 4.34 -24.53
C ALA A 406 -4.42 2.80 -24.45
N ALA A 407 -5.57 2.12 -24.48
CA ALA A 407 -5.61 0.66 -24.49
C ALA A 407 -4.86 0.08 -25.71
N ASP A 408 -5.05 0.65 -26.90
CA ASP A 408 -4.38 0.18 -28.11
C ASP A 408 -2.88 0.44 -28.09
N LEU A 409 -2.45 1.63 -27.66
CA LEU A 409 -1.03 1.95 -27.51
C LEU A 409 -0.34 0.99 -26.54
N LEU A 410 -0.93 0.77 -25.36
CA LEU A 410 -0.36 -0.10 -24.36
C LEU A 410 -0.35 -1.58 -24.79
N LEU A 411 -1.42 -2.08 -25.43
CA LEU A 411 -1.47 -3.46 -25.91
C LEU A 411 -0.40 -3.77 -26.97
N ASN A 412 0.01 -2.77 -27.74
CA ASN A 412 0.94 -2.94 -28.86
C ASN A 412 2.40 -2.61 -28.50
N ASN A 413 2.64 -1.77 -27.48
CA ASN A 413 3.97 -1.20 -27.25
C ASN A 413 4.52 -1.41 -25.84
N LEU A 414 3.72 -1.91 -24.85
CA LEU A 414 4.25 -2.23 -23.53
C LEU A 414 5.30 -3.34 -23.62
N GLU A 415 6.34 -3.19 -22.84
CA GLU A 415 7.34 -4.24 -22.67
C GLU A 415 6.68 -5.55 -22.20
N PRO A 416 7.19 -6.72 -22.66
CA PRO A 416 6.55 -8.02 -22.48
C PRO A 416 6.23 -8.35 -21.00
N GLN A 417 7.10 -7.97 -20.05
CA GLN A 417 6.90 -8.24 -18.63
C GLN A 417 5.70 -7.48 -18.06
N TYR A 418 5.52 -6.21 -18.40
CA TYR A 418 4.34 -5.43 -17.99
C TYR A 418 3.06 -5.93 -18.67
N LEU A 419 3.14 -6.17 -19.97
CA LEU A 419 2.00 -6.63 -20.75
C LEU A 419 1.49 -7.99 -20.26
N ALA A 420 2.38 -8.91 -19.87
CA ALA A 420 2.00 -10.22 -19.35
C ALA A 420 1.11 -10.10 -18.10
N GLU A 421 1.33 -9.11 -17.27
CA GLU A 421 0.60 -8.89 -16.01
C GLU A 421 -0.72 -8.13 -16.17
N CYS A 422 -0.84 -7.23 -17.17
CA CYS A 422 -2.01 -6.34 -17.32
C CYS A 422 -2.84 -6.57 -18.60
N LYS A 423 -2.44 -7.47 -19.49
CA LYS A 423 -3.14 -7.72 -20.78
C LYS A 423 -4.63 -7.99 -20.68
N PRO A 424 -5.12 -8.79 -19.70
CA PRO A 424 -6.56 -9.00 -19.52
C PRO A 424 -7.30 -7.71 -19.20
N GLN A 425 -6.72 -6.86 -18.32
CA GLN A 425 -7.27 -5.58 -17.91
C GLN A 425 -7.28 -4.57 -19.04
N LEU A 426 -6.20 -4.47 -19.84
CA LEU A 426 -6.14 -3.60 -21.01
C LEU A 426 -7.19 -3.98 -22.07
N LYS A 427 -7.37 -5.28 -22.33
CA LYS A 427 -8.44 -5.76 -23.22
C LYS A 427 -9.83 -5.40 -22.71
N GLN A 428 -10.02 -5.48 -21.39
CA GLN A 428 -11.29 -5.10 -20.75
C GLN A 428 -11.50 -3.59 -20.83
N PHE A 429 -10.44 -2.81 -20.61
CA PHE A 429 -10.46 -1.35 -20.69
C PHE A 429 -10.89 -0.88 -22.08
N LYS A 430 -10.32 -1.48 -23.13
CA LYS A 430 -10.76 -1.22 -24.52
C LYS A 430 -12.25 -1.53 -24.73
N ARG A 431 -12.76 -2.68 -24.24
CA ARG A 431 -14.19 -3.01 -24.35
C ARG A 431 -15.07 -1.99 -23.63
N ILE A 432 -14.63 -1.54 -22.45
CA ILE A 432 -15.36 -0.52 -21.65
C ILE A 432 -15.40 0.80 -22.43
N ALA A 433 -14.29 1.25 -23.02
CA ALA A 433 -14.27 2.45 -23.86
C ALA A 433 -15.24 2.35 -25.05
N GLN A 434 -15.22 1.21 -25.76
CA GLN A 434 -16.14 0.96 -26.88
C GLN A 434 -17.61 0.95 -26.44
N ALA A 435 -17.92 0.35 -25.29
CA ALA A 435 -19.26 0.36 -24.71
C ALA A 435 -19.67 1.78 -24.27
N GLY A 436 -18.75 2.55 -23.69
CA GLY A 436 -18.96 3.96 -23.33
C GLY A 436 -19.33 4.82 -24.54
N ARG A 437 -18.66 4.61 -25.68
CA ARG A 437 -19.00 5.30 -26.93
C ARG A 437 -20.41 4.95 -27.41
N LEU A 438 -20.80 3.67 -27.34
CA LEU A 438 -22.15 3.24 -27.70
C LEU A 438 -23.19 3.76 -26.70
N ALA A 439 -22.85 3.87 -25.41
CA ALA A 439 -23.73 4.48 -24.40
C ALA A 439 -23.97 5.95 -24.70
N LEU A 440 -22.90 6.72 -24.97
CA LEU A 440 -23.04 8.15 -25.29
C LEU A 440 -23.87 8.35 -26.56
N LYS A 441 -23.65 7.54 -27.61
CA LYS A 441 -24.46 7.55 -28.81
C LYS A 441 -25.94 7.20 -28.52
N SER A 442 -26.18 6.19 -27.68
CA SER A 442 -27.54 5.81 -27.31
C SER A 442 -28.30 6.94 -26.59
N LEU A 443 -27.62 7.73 -25.75
CA LEU A 443 -28.22 8.95 -25.14
C LEU A 443 -28.55 10.01 -26.20
N GLN A 444 -27.68 10.23 -27.18
CA GLN A 444 -27.91 11.19 -28.28
C GLN A 444 -29.10 10.77 -29.15
N ASP A 445 -29.18 9.50 -29.50
CA ASP A 445 -30.23 8.92 -30.34
C ASP A 445 -31.53 8.64 -29.55
N LYS A 446 -31.50 8.81 -28.21
CA LYS A 446 -32.59 8.47 -27.28
C LYS A 446 -33.10 7.03 -27.44
N ARG A 447 -32.24 6.12 -27.85
CA ARG A 447 -32.54 4.69 -28.07
C ARG A 447 -31.31 3.84 -27.83
N ILE A 448 -31.47 2.74 -27.10
CA ILE A 448 -30.38 1.81 -26.85
C ILE A 448 -29.89 1.17 -28.15
N ASP A 449 -28.61 1.32 -28.46
CA ASP A 449 -27.94 0.57 -29.54
C ASP A 449 -27.85 -0.92 -29.11
N PRO A 450 -28.36 -1.88 -29.91
CA PRO A 450 -28.32 -3.29 -29.57
C PRO A 450 -26.90 -3.83 -29.28
N ARG A 451 -25.89 -3.24 -29.91
CA ARG A 451 -24.46 -3.60 -29.70
C ARG A 451 -24.00 -3.25 -28.29
N LEU A 452 -24.57 -2.21 -27.66
CA LEU A 452 -24.25 -1.83 -26.28
C LEU A 452 -24.58 -2.97 -25.30
N LYS A 453 -25.78 -3.53 -25.41
CA LYS A 453 -26.19 -4.68 -24.55
C LYS A 453 -25.32 -5.93 -24.81
N ALA A 454 -24.94 -6.17 -26.06
CA ALA A 454 -24.04 -7.28 -26.41
C ALA A 454 -22.65 -7.10 -25.79
N LEU A 455 -22.06 -5.91 -25.95
CA LEU A 455 -20.73 -5.61 -25.43
C LEU A 455 -20.72 -5.59 -23.90
N ARG A 456 -21.79 -5.08 -23.25
CA ARG A 456 -21.96 -5.14 -21.79
C ARG A 456 -21.97 -6.59 -21.28
N ARG A 457 -22.58 -7.53 -21.98
CA ARG A 457 -22.53 -8.98 -21.65
C ARG A 457 -21.10 -9.53 -21.79
N GLU A 458 -20.36 -9.15 -22.84
CA GLU A 458 -18.96 -9.57 -22.99
C GLU A 458 -18.06 -9.00 -21.87
N ILE A 459 -18.26 -7.74 -21.48
CA ILE A 459 -17.57 -7.15 -20.32
C ILE A 459 -17.85 -7.99 -19.07
N HIS A 460 -19.12 -8.33 -18.80
CA HIS A 460 -19.49 -9.13 -17.65
C HIS A 460 -18.88 -10.55 -17.66
N LYS A 461 -18.82 -11.17 -18.83
CA LYS A 461 -18.20 -12.49 -19.02
C LYS A 461 -16.72 -12.51 -18.64
N HIS A 462 -16.00 -11.41 -18.92
CA HIS A 462 -14.57 -11.28 -18.64
C HIS A 462 -14.26 -10.69 -17.27
N ALA A 463 -15.22 -10.09 -16.57
CA ALA A 463 -15.05 -9.46 -15.27
C ALA A 463 -14.43 -10.37 -14.18
N PRO A 464 -14.69 -11.71 -14.13
CA PRO A 464 -14.01 -12.56 -13.16
C PRO A 464 -12.47 -12.56 -13.23
N LYS A 465 -11.90 -12.13 -14.37
CA LYS A 465 -10.44 -12.09 -14.60
C LYS A 465 -9.89 -10.68 -14.74
N ALA A 466 -10.74 -9.70 -15.02
CA ALA A 466 -10.33 -8.33 -15.27
C ALA A 466 -11.44 -7.36 -14.88
N ILE A 467 -11.24 -6.63 -13.80
CA ILE A 467 -12.15 -5.60 -13.29
C ILE A 467 -11.40 -4.27 -13.27
N LEU A 468 -12.06 -3.20 -13.71
CA LEU A 468 -11.61 -1.83 -13.59
C LEU A 468 -12.76 -0.86 -13.87
N SER A 469 -12.62 0.38 -13.42
CA SER A 469 -13.53 1.50 -13.71
C SER A 469 -15.00 1.25 -13.32
N GLU A 470 -15.23 0.50 -12.23
CA GLU A 470 -16.58 0.07 -11.83
C GLU A 470 -17.47 1.26 -11.48
N LYS A 471 -16.91 2.24 -10.78
CA LYS A 471 -17.62 3.46 -10.34
C LYS A 471 -17.59 4.61 -11.36
N ALA A 472 -16.81 4.44 -12.45
CA ALA A 472 -16.65 5.43 -13.51
C ALA A 472 -17.30 4.96 -14.83
N ALA A 473 -16.52 4.48 -15.78
CA ALA A 473 -17.02 4.19 -17.14
C ALA A 473 -18.01 3.01 -17.17
N LEU A 474 -17.83 1.99 -16.32
CA LEU A 474 -18.77 0.87 -16.26
C LEU A 474 -20.13 1.30 -15.69
N LYS A 475 -20.10 2.13 -14.65
CA LYS A 475 -21.32 2.71 -14.09
C LYS A 475 -22.05 3.60 -15.11
N PHE A 476 -21.35 4.40 -15.89
CA PHE A 476 -21.94 5.20 -16.97
C PHE A 476 -22.68 4.34 -17.97
N ILE A 477 -22.11 3.20 -18.37
CA ILE A 477 -22.75 2.25 -19.28
C ILE A 477 -24.03 1.70 -18.70
N ASP A 478 -23.99 1.26 -17.45
CA ASP A 478 -25.14 0.67 -16.74
C ASP A 478 -26.25 1.71 -16.52
N ASP A 479 -25.91 2.90 -16.01
CA ASP A 479 -26.85 4.02 -15.82
C ASP A 479 -27.54 4.44 -17.16
N THR A 480 -26.83 4.35 -18.28
CA THR A 480 -27.40 4.65 -19.60
C THR A 480 -28.39 3.60 -20.04
N ILE A 481 -28.06 2.31 -19.84
CA ILE A 481 -28.98 1.20 -20.19
C ILE A 481 -30.25 1.30 -19.35
N ASP A 482 -30.11 1.56 -18.03
CA ASP A 482 -31.24 1.68 -17.12
C ASP A 482 -32.12 2.91 -17.46
N LEU A 483 -31.50 4.08 -17.68
CA LEU A 483 -32.24 5.31 -18.04
C LEU A 483 -33.08 5.16 -19.29
N LEU A 484 -32.52 4.52 -20.34
CA LEU A 484 -33.23 4.37 -21.62
C LEU A 484 -34.15 3.13 -21.62
N GLY A 485 -33.90 2.12 -20.76
CA GLY A 485 -34.74 0.94 -20.59
C GLY A 485 -36.06 1.25 -19.87
N THR A 486 -36.01 2.10 -18.84
CA THR A 486 -37.20 2.49 -18.04
C THR A 486 -38.09 3.55 -18.70
N GLN A 487 -37.64 4.19 -19.79
CA GLN A 487 -38.43 5.21 -20.48
C GLN A 487 -39.41 4.63 -21.51
N TRP A 488 -39.40 3.33 -21.76
CA TRP A 488 -40.18 2.68 -22.82
C TRP A 488 -41.03 1.49 -22.34
N GLU A 489 -41.13 1.26 -21.02
CA GLU A 489 -42.19 0.48 -20.37
C GLU A 489 -43.31 1.41 -19.87
#